data_9a23fa6a986219b9756fe3dccd1b2df4
#
_entry.id   9a23fa6a986219b9756fe3dccd1b2df4
#
_cell.length_a   1.000
_cell.length_b   1.000
_cell.length_c   1.000
_cell.angle_alpha   90.00
_cell.angle_beta   90.00
_cell.angle_gamma   90.00
#
_symmetry.space_group_name_H-M   'P 1'
#
loop_
_entity.id
_entity.type
_entity.pdbx_description
1 polymer ?
#
loop_
_entity_poly.entity_id
_entity_poly.type
_entity_poly.pdbx_seq_one_letter_code
_entity_poly.pdbx_strand_id
1 'polypeptide(L)'
;MEMLELNNLHKTFNPGTVNEKVALNGVSLHMEAGDFATIVGSNGAGKSTMFNAITGGFIADEGSIVLGGQDITFAPEYERSKVIGHLFQDPLKGTAPNMTIEENLALAYLRAGTAPHAIFSRKIGRASCRERV
;
A
#
# COMPACT_ATOMS: atom_id res chain seq x y z
N MET A 1 -15.92 -13.68 -5.18
CA MET A 1 -15.30 -12.73 -6.15
C MET A 1 -13.91 -12.45 -5.65
N GLU A 2 -12.93 -12.87 -6.40
CA GLU A 2 -11.51 -12.72 -6.05
C GLU A 2 -11.15 -11.24 -5.88
N MET A 3 -10.56 -10.90 -4.73
CA MET A 3 -10.17 -9.52 -4.44
C MET A 3 -8.66 -9.33 -4.60
N LEU A 4 -7.87 -10.23 -4.04
CA LEU A 4 -6.41 -10.18 -4.13
C LEU A 4 -5.85 -11.58 -4.35
N GLU A 5 -4.99 -11.70 -5.36
CA GLU A 5 -4.31 -12.95 -5.67
C GLU A 5 -2.81 -12.66 -5.86
N LEU A 6 -1.99 -13.37 -5.10
CA LEU A 6 -0.55 -13.38 -5.24
C LEU A 6 -0.14 -14.76 -5.74
N ASN A 7 0.58 -14.82 -6.83
CA ASN A 7 1.00 -16.07 -7.44
C ASN A 7 2.52 -16.15 -7.47
N ASN A 8 3.06 -17.08 -6.67
CA ASN A 8 4.47 -17.47 -6.69
C ASN A 8 5.44 -16.29 -6.67
N LEU A 9 5.25 -15.34 -5.74
CA LEU A 9 6.08 -14.14 -5.66
C LEU A 9 7.48 -14.46 -5.14
N HIS A 10 8.48 -14.01 -5.88
CA HIS A 10 9.88 -14.05 -5.50
C HIS A 10 10.47 -12.65 -5.41
N LYS A 11 11.31 -12.44 -4.41
CA LYS A 11 12.11 -11.22 -4.26
C LYS A 11 13.42 -11.48 -3.57
N THR A 12 14.50 -11.16 -4.26
CA THR A 12 15.86 -11.20 -3.72
C THR A 12 16.46 -9.80 -3.75
N PHE A 13 16.90 -9.32 -2.61
CA PHE A 13 17.62 -8.06 -2.50
C PHE A 13 19.12 -8.30 -2.64
N ASN A 14 19.79 -7.40 -3.39
CA ASN A 14 21.25 -7.42 -3.63
C ASN A 14 21.77 -8.76 -4.17
N PRO A 15 21.18 -9.31 -5.25
CA PRO A 15 21.59 -10.61 -5.76
C PRO A 15 23.06 -10.61 -6.17
N GLY A 16 23.78 -11.70 -5.89
CA GLY A 16 25.20 -11.86 -6.21
C GLY A 16 26.17 -11.09 -5.33
N THR A 17 25.71 -10.49 -4.23
CA THR A 17 26.56 -9.78 -3.27
C THR A 17 26.64 -10.48 -1.92
N VAL A 18 27.60 -10.07 -1.07
CA VAL A 18 27.71 -10.58 0.31
C VAL A 18 26.45 -10.31 1.15
N ASN A 19 25.66 -9.32 0.76
CA ASN A 19 24.43 -8.91 1.42
C ASN A 19 23.17 -9.41 0.68
N GLU A 20 23.29 -10.46 -0.11
CA GLU A 20 22.15 -11.07 -0.76
C GLU A 20 21.15 -11.59 0.26
N LYS A 21 19.88 -11.24 0.06
CA LYS A 21 18.79 -11.68 0.93
C LYS A 21 17.57 -12.07 0.11
N VAL A 22 17.24 -13.34 0.13
CA VAL A 22 15.96 -13.84 -0.37
C VAL A 22 14.88 -13.44 0.63
N ALA A 23 14.02 -12.53 0.26
CA ALA A 23 12.99 -11.96 1.12
C ALA A 23 11.61 -12.57 0.86
N LEU A 24 11.30 -12.95 -0.37
CA LEU A 24 10.13 -13.73 -0.75
C LEU A 24 10.60 -14.92 -1.59
N ASN A 25 10.10 -16.09 -1.28
CA ASN A 25 10.46 -17.34 -1.95
C ASN A 25 9.22 -18.15 -2.29
N GLY A 26 8.57 -17.84 -3.41
CA GLY A 26 7.39 -18.54 -3.89
C GLY A 26 6.13 -18.26 -3.06
N VAL A 27 5.92 -17.03 -2.61
CA VAL A 27 4.76 -16.68 -1.79
C VAL A 27 3.51 -16.60 -2.64
N SER A 28 2.49 -17.37 -2.26
CA SER A 28 1.15 -17.32 -2.86
C SER A 28 0.10 -17.04 -1.80
N LEU A 29 -0.88 -16.21 -2.13
CA LEU A 29 -2.00 -15.84 -1.26
C LEU A 29 -3.22 -15.59 -2.11
N HIS A 30 -4.36 -16.09 -1.69
CA HIS A 30 -5.64 -15.83 -2.30
C HIS A 30 -6.60 -15.26 -1.25
N MET A 31 -7.29 -14.17 -1.59
CA MET A 31 -8.28 -13.52 -0.73
C MET A 31 -9.52 -13.15 -1.53
N GLU A 32 -10.67 -13.39 -0.96
CA GLU A 32 -11.95 -12.95 -1.52
C GLU A 32 -12.41 -11.60 -0.93
N ALA A 33 -13.42 -11.01 -1.55
CA ALA A 33 -14.00 -9.78 -1.04
C ALA A 33 -14.66 -10.02 0.33
N GLY A 34 -14.24 -9.24 1.33
CA GLY A 34 -14.70 -9.36 2.71
C GLY A 34 -13.78 -10.19 3.61
N ASP A 35 -12.76 -10.83 3.06
CA ASP A 35 -11.81 -11.58 3.85
C ASP A 35 -10.96 -10.68 4.76
N PHE A 36 -10.61 -11.24 5.90
CA PHE A 36 -9.65 -10.70 6.85
C PHE A 36 -8.51 -11.70 7.05
N ALA A 37 -7.30 -11.32 6.70
CA ALA A 37 -6.12 -12.17 6.84
C ALA A 37 -5.10 -11.57 7.81
N THR A 38 -4.51 -12.39 8.66
CA THR A 38 -3.43 -12.01 9.56
C THR A 38 -2.15 -12.75 9.20
N ILE A 39 -1.06 -11.99 9.05
CA ILE A 39 0.25 -12.56 8.75
C ILE A 39 1.09 -12.55 10.01
N VAL A 40 1.47 -13.74 10.47
CA VAL A 40 2.26 -13.96 11.68
C VAL A 40 3.65 -14.48 11.30
N GLY A 41 4.67 -14.03 12.01
CA GLY A 41 6.05 -14.47 11.80
C GLY A 41 7.04 -13.62 12.58
N SER A 42 8.27 -14.10 12.73
CA SER A 42 9.36 -13.39 13.40
C SER A 42 9.78 -12.12 12.64
N ASN A 43 10.58 -11.28 13.30
CA ASN A 43 11.19 -10.13 12.62
C ASN A 43 12.13 -10.61 11.51
N GLY A 44 11.99 -10.03 10.33
CA GLY A 44 12.75 -10.45 9.14
C GLY A 44 12.13 -11.59 8.32
N ALA A 45 10.98 -12.15 8.72
CA ALA A 45 10.29 -13.23 7.99
C ALA A 45 9.63 -12.79 6.66
N GLY A 46 9.90 -11.59 6.14
CA GLY A 46 9.35 -11.14 4.86
C GLY A 46 7.97 -10.49 4.90
N LYS A 47 7.34 -10.33 6.08
CA LYS A 47 5.99 -9.72 6.21
C LYS A 47 5.90 -8.34 5.57
N SER A 48 6.77 -7.43 5.98
CA SER A 48 6.83 -6.06 5.42
C SER A 48 7.22 -6.08 3.94
N THR A 49 8.05 -7.02 3.53
CA THR A 49 8.41 -7.19 2.12
C THR A 49 7.20 -7.58 1.28
N MET A 50 6.38 -8.50 1.78
CA MET A 50 5.15 -8.88 1.08
C MET A 50 4.16 -7.71 0.97
N PHE A 51 3.94 -6.94 2.05
CA PHE A 51 3.11 -5.74 1.99
C PHE A 51 3.64 -4.71 1.00
N ASN A 52 4.96 -4.47 0.99
CA ASN A 52 5.58 -3.55 0.04
C ASN A 52 5.48 -4.06 -1.41
N ALA A 53 5.50 -5.37 -1.64
CA ALA A 53 5.25 -5.93 -2.97
C ALA A 53 3.81 -5.65 -3.44
N ILE A 54 2.82 -5.80 -2.55
CA ILE A 54 1.41 -5.54 -2.85
C ILE A 54 1.17 -4.04 -3.11
N THR A 55 1.72 -3.17 -2.27
CA THR A 55 1.54 -1.71 -2.40
C THR A 55 2.37 -1.07 -3.51
N GLY A 56 3.36 -1.78 -4.06
CA GLY A 56 4.20 -1.30 -5.16
C GLY A 56 5.47 -0.56 -4.72
N GLY A 57 5.90 -0.72 -3.48
CA GLY A 57 7.17 -0.18 -2.98
C GLY A 57 8.39 -0.74 -3.72
N PHE A 58 8.24 -1.87 -4.39
CA PHE A 58 9.16 -2.43 -5.38
C PHE A 58 8.41 -3.41 -6.29
N ILE A 59 9.02 -3.77 -7.40
CA ILE A 59 8.52 -4.82 -8.31
C ILE A 59 9.12 -6.15 -7.89
N ALA A 60 8.28 -7.21 -7.83
CA ALA A 60 8.74 -8.58 -7.60
C ALA A 60 9.66 -9.05 -8.74
N ASP A 61 10.58 -9.96 -8.45
CA ASP A 61 11.48 -10.50 -9.47
C ASP A 61 10.76 -11.55 -10.32
N GLU A 62 9.87 -12.34 -9.70
CA GLU A 62 9.00 -13.31 -10.35
C GLU A 62 7.63 -13.35 -9.69
N GLY A 63 6.66 -13.90 -10.40
CA GLY A 63 5.28 -14.06 -9.95
C GLY A 63 4.36 -12.96 -10.45
N SER A 64 3.10 -12.98 -10.00
CA SER A 64 2.09 -12.01 -10.38
C SER A 64 1.23 -11.56 -9.20
N ILE A 65 0.69 -10.35 -9.31
CA ILE A 65 -0.24 -9.75 -8.33
C ILE A 65 -1.47 -9.31 -9.10
N VAL A 66 -2.62 -9.88 -8.75
CA VAL A 66 -3.92 -9.54 -9.35
C VAL A 66 -4.81 -8.94 -8.26
N LEU A 67 -5.42 -7.81 -8.54
CA LEU A 67 -6.33 -7.11 -7.64
C LEU A 67 -7.66 -6.82 -8.35
N GLY A 68 -8.76 -7.36 -7.82
CA GLY A 68 -10.08 -7.19 -8.41
C GLY A 68 -10.17 -7.68 -9.87
N GLY A 69 -9.41 -8.70 -10.23
CA GLY A 69 -9.31 -9.24 -11.60
C GLY A 69 -8.38 -8.47 -12.54
N GLN A 70 -7.73 -7.41 -12.05
CA GLN A 70 -6.77 -6.63 -12.81
C GLN A 70 -5.33 -7.00 -12.38
N ASP A 71 -4.47 -7.32 -13.34
CA ASP A 71 -3.04 -7.54 -13.09
C ASP A 71 -2.37 -6.19 -12.78
N ILE A 72 -1.79 -6.11 -11.59
CA ILE A 72 -1.07 -4.93 -11.11
C ILE A 72 0.41 -5.20 -10.88
N THR A 73 0.94 -6.32 -11.37
CA THR A 73 2.32 -6.79 -11.11
C THR A 73 3.35 -5.71 -11.40
N PHE A 74 3.19 -4.99 -12.51
CA PHE A 74 4.11 -3.92 -12.92
C PHE A 74 3.54 -2.51 -12.74
N ALA A 75 2.34 -2.38 -12.13
CA ALA A 75 1.75 -1.08 -11.87
C ALA A 75 2.59 -0.32 -10.82
N PRO A 76 2.89 0.95 -11.04
CA PRO A 76 3.65 1.77 -10.09
C PRO A 76 2.84 2.05 -8.81
N GLU A 77 3.54 2.39 -7.73
CA GLU A 77 2.93 2.64 -6.41
C GLU A 77 1.79 3.67 -6.46
N TYR A 78 1.96 4.74 -7.25
CA TYR A 78 0.94 5.80 -7.34
C TYR A 78 -0.37 5.34 -7.99
N GLU A 79 -0.34 4.36 -8.87
CA GLU A 79 -1.55 3.74 -9.44
C GLU A 79 -2.21 2.81 -8.44
N ARG A 80 -1.43 1.94 -7.79
CA ARG A 80 -1.94 1.01 -6.77
C ARG A 80 -2.53 1.76 -5.59
N SER A 81 -1.94 2.88 -5.18
CA SER A 81 -2.41 3.70 -4.07
C SER A 81 -3.80 4.35 -4.28
N LYS A 82 -4.34 4.32 -5.50
CA LYS A 82 -5.73 4.75 -5.77
C LYS A 82 -6.75 3.75 -5.26
N VAL A 83 -6.39 2.47 -5.20
CA VAL A 83 -7.28 1.35 -4.85
C VAL A 83 -6.84 0.59 -3.60
N ILE A 84 -5.57 0.70 -3.22
CA ILE A 84 -5.01 0.05 -2.03
C ILE A 84 -4.74 1.10 -0.96
N GLY A 85 -5.43 1.00 0.17
CA GLY A 85 -5.10 1.78 1.37
C GLY A 85 -3.94 1.12 2.13
N HIS A 86 -2.91 1.89 2.48
CA HIS A 86 -1.78 1.42 3.28
C HIS A 86 -1.68 2.20 4.59
N LEU A 87 -1.75 1.50 5.70
CA LEU A 87 -1.51 2.06 7.03
C LEU A 87 -0.08 1.73 7.46
N PHE A 88 0.72 2.77 7.69
CA PHE A 88 2.09 2.61 8.15
C PHE A 88 2.15 2.41 9.67
N GLN A 89 3.18 1.70 10.14
CA GLN A 89 3.45 1.55 11.56
C GLN A 89 3.83 2.90 12.20
N ASP A 90 4.57 3.74 11.46
CA ASP A 90 4.89 5.11 11.83
C ASP A 90 3.87 6.06 11.16
N PRO A 91 3.02 6.76 11.93
CA PRO A 91 1.99 7.63 11.37
C PRO A 91 2.57 8.78 10.53
N LEU A 92 3.80 9.23 10.81
CA LEU A 92 4.46 10.28 10.04
C LEU A 92 4.78 9.87 8.60
N LYS A 93 4.92 8.58 8.33
CA LYS A 93 5.15 8.08 6.97
C LYS A 93 3.90 8.11 6.08
N GLY A 94 2.73 8.14 6.68
CA GLY A 94 1.45 8.18 5.96
C GLY A 94 0.88 9.58 5.80
N THR A 95 1.53 10.61 6.35
CA THR A 95 1.03 11.99 6.37
C THR A 95 2.13 12.98 5.97
N ALA A 96 1.73 14.17 5.55
CA ALA A 96 2.63 15.31 5.36
C ALA A 96 2.66 16.13 6.67
N PRO A 97 3.70 15.98 7.53
CA PRO A 97 3.68 16.52 8.90
C PRO A 97 3.69 18.05 8.96
N ASN A 98 4.09 18.71 7.87
CA ASN A 98 4.08 20.17 7.76
C ASN A 98 2.75 20.75 7.26
N MET A 99 1.81 19.89 6.90
CA MET A 99 0.48 20.26 6.44
C MET A 99 -0.56 20.11 7.55
N THR A 100 -1.63 20.85 7.45
CA THR A 100 -2.79 20.70 8.36
C THR A 100 -3.53 19.39 8.08
N ILE A 101 -4.38 18.98 9.00
CA ILE A 101 -5.25 17.81 8.82
C ILE A 101 -6.13 17.96 7.56
N GLU A 102 -6.67 19.16 7.33
CA GLU A 102 -7.50 19.47 6.17
C GLU A 102 -6.72 19.28 4.86
N GLU A 103 -5.48 19.77 4.77
CA GLU A 103 -4.62 19.60 3.60
C GLU A 103 -4.25 18.14 3.36
N ASN A 104 -3.93 17.38 4.40
CA ASN A 104 -3.66 15.94 4.32
C ASN A 104 -4.88 15.17 3.79
N LEU A 105 -6.06 15.48 4.31
CA LEU A 105 -7.30 14.88 3.84
C LEU A 105 -7.62 15.27 2.38
N ALA A 106 -7.36 16.54 2.00
CA ALA A 106 -7.52 16.98 0.62
C ALA A 106 -6.63 16.20 -0.35
N LEU A 107 -5.36 15.97 0.01
CA LEU A 107 -4.44 15.14 -0.77
C LEU A 107 -4.94 13.70 -0.92
N ALA A 108 -5.46 13.10 0.16
CA ALA A 108 -6.02 11.75 0.11
C ALA A 108 -7.23 11.66 -0.84
N TYR A 109 -8.10 12.66 -0.83
CA TYR A 109 -9.23 12.73 -1.76
C TYR A 109 -8.81 12.91 -3.22
N LEU A 110 -7.84 13.77 -3.49
CA LEU A 110 -7.31 13.96 -4.85
C LEU A 110 -6.72 12.66 -5.40
N ARG A 111 -6.05 11.88 -4.55
CA ARG A 111 -5.52 10.57 -4.93
C ARG A 111 -6.61 9.58 -5.29
N ALA A 112 -7.70 9.55 -4.53
CA ALA A 112 -8.83 8.65 -4.77
C ALA A 112 -9.65 9.02 -6.03
N GLY A 113 -9.41 10.17 -6.64
CA GLY A 113 -10.09 10.60 -7.88
C GLY A 113 -11.59 10.86 -7.74
N THR A 114 -12.11 10.99 -6.52
CA THR A 114 -13.56 10.85 -6.26
C THR A 114 -14.26 12.14 -5.84
N ALA A 115 -13.58 13.29 -5.68
CA ALA A 115 -14.28 14.44 -5.11
C ALA A 115 -14.14 15.76 -5.88
N PRO A 116 -15.25 16.41 -6.18
CA PRO A 116 -15.22 17.84 -6.51
C PRO A 116 -14.84 18.63 -5.24
N HIS A 117 -13.93 19.56 -5.40
CA HIS A 117 -13.40 20.49 -4.38
C HIS A 117 -14.45 21.13 -3.44
N ALA A 118 -15.69 21.25 -3.91
CA ALA A 118 -16.77 21.94 -3.19
C ALA A 118 -17.31 21.18 -1.96
N ILE A 119 -17.14 19.86 -1.89
CA ILE A 119 -17.71 19.06 -0.79
C ILE A 119 -16.77 19.06 0.41
N PHE A 120 -15.48 19.17 0.16
CA PHE A 120 -14.43 19.09 1.18
C PHE A 120 -14.39 20.34 2.06
N SER A 121 -14.46 21.50 1.45
CA SER A 121 -14.38 22.80 2.14
C SER A 121 -15.53 23.04 3.13
N ARG A 122 -16.71 22.47 2.89
CA ARG A 122 -17.90 22.70 3.71
C ARG A 122 -18.05 21.80 4.94
N LYS A 123 -17.52 20.57 4.93
CA LYS A 123 -17.75 19.59 6.01
C LYS A 123 -16.63 19.53 7.04
N ILE A 124 -15.41 19.85 6.69
CA ILE A 124 -14.26 19.75 7.59
C ILE A 124 -13.86 21.12 8.18
N GLY A 125 -14.27 22.20 7.55
CA GLY A 125 -13.81 23.56 7.79
C GLY A 125 -14.19 24.21 9.13
N ARG A 126 -14.73 23.50 10.13
CA ARG A 126 -15.06 24.13 11.41
C ARG A 126 -14.49 23.47 12.65
N ALA A 127 -13.98 22.25 12.58
CA ALA A 127 -13.62 21.52 13.78
C ALA A 127 -12.12 21.54 14.13
N SER A 128 -11.20 21.77 13.20
CA SER A 128 -9.77 21.58 13.49
C SER A 128 -8.79 22.25 12.54
N CYS A 129 -9.11 23.38 11.97
CA CYS A 129 -8.22 24.11 11.03
C CYS A 129 -6.87 24.59 11.61
N ARG A 130 -6.52 24.31 12.84
CA ARG A 130 -5.30 24.84 13.48
C ARG A 130 -4.34 23.78 14.01
N GLU A 131 -4.71 22.52 14.05
CA GLU A 131 -3.78 21.47 14.46
C GLU A 131 -3.00 20.95 13.25
N ARG A 132 -1.69 21.04 13.33
CA ARG A 132 -0.75 20.39 12.42
C ARG A 132 -0.52 18.96 12.89
N VAL A 133 -0.42 18.05 11.96
CA VAL A 133 -0.10 16.64 12.23
C VAL A 133 1.32 16.49 12.77
#